data_67946a9a289e0e92fbe2bb80660e2832
#
_entry.id   67946a9a289e0e92fbe2bb80660e2832
#
_cell.length_a   1.000
_cell.length_b   1.000
_cell.length_c   1.000
_cell.angle_alpha   90.00
_cell.angle_beta   90.00
_cell.angle_gamma   90.00
#
_symmetry.space_group_name_H-M   'P 1'
#
loop_
_entity.id
_entity.type
_entity.pdbx_description
1 polymer ?
#
loop_
_entity_poly.entity_id
_entity_poly.type
_entity_poly.pdbx_seq_one_letter_code
_entity_poly.pdbx_strand_id
1 'polypeptide(L)'
;MTEVTAAPGRGDVDSNLALLGYFLLMGSVLFAGLPGLAAVVLAYVQRDVAGPAVRSHFNYQIRIFWVALALTLIAALSALGALAVGVGQLVDFRMHGRWDGWDAIAFDGSEIRIDPAIILLLGVTAAALLAATFWVVLAPVVGLIRLASQRGMGDRAA
;
A
#
# COMPACT_ATOMS: atom_id res chain seq x y z
N MET A 1 -19.03 -38.02 -27.01
CA MET A 1 -19.30 -37.85 -25.56
C MET A 1 -19.09 -36.38 -25.25
N THR A 2 -20.17 -35.62 -25.19
CA THR A 2 -20.14 -34.18 -24.81
C THR A 2 -20.13 -34.14 -23.29
N GLU A 3 -18.97 -33.76 -22.74
CA GLU A 3 -18.83 -33.46 -21.32
C GLU A 3 -19.72 -32.26 -21.01
N VAL A 4 -20.82 -32.48 -20.33
CA VAL A 4 -21.70 -31.41 -19.81
C VAL A 4 -20.94 -30.80 -18.64
N THR A 5 -20.24 -29.70 -18.91
CA THR A 5 -19.60 -28.89 -17.88
C THR A 5 -20.70 -28.36 -16.96
N ALA A 6 -20.83 -28.96 -15.78
CA ALA A 6 -21.81 -28.52 -14.77
C ALA A 6 -21.52 -27.04 -14.45
N ALA A 7 -22.59 -26.24 -14.35
CA ALA A 7 -22.44 -24.84 -13.96
C ALA A 7 -21.76 -24.75 -12.57
N PRO A 8 -20.81 -23.83 -12.39
CA PRO A 8 -20.09 -23.70 -11.12
C PRO A 8 -21.05 -23.46 -9.97
N GLY A 9 -20.88 -24.22 -8.87
CA GLY A 9 -21.67 -24.03 -7.66
C GLY A 9 -21.44 -22.63 -7.07
N ARG A 10 -22.40 -22.11 -6.30
CA ARG A 10 -22.27 -20.77 -5.68
C ARG A 10 -20.98 -20.64 -4.85
N GLY A 11 -20.56 -21.71 -4.16
CA GLY A 11 -19.32 -21.73 -3.40
C GLY A 11 -18.06 -21.58 -4.25
N ASP A 12 -18.07 -22.13 -5.48
CA ASP A 12 -16.95 -21.99 -6.42
C ASP A 12 -16.85 -20.56 -6.96
N VAL A 13 -17.99 -19.91 -7.21
CA VAL A 13 -18.04 -18.51 -7.65
C VAL A 13 -17.49 -17.60 -6.55
N ASP A 14 -17.91 -17.79 -5.31
CA ASP A 14 -17.46 -17.00 -4.17
C ASP A 14 -15.93 -17.16 -3.95
N SER A 15 -15.42 -18.39 -4.07
CA SER A 15 -13.98 -18.67 -3.96
C SER A 15 -13.17 -17.98 -5.08
N ASN A 16 -13.68 -18.01 -6.32
CA ASN A 16 -13.05 -17.35 -7.46
C ASN A 16 -13.03 -15.81 -7.30
N LEU A 17 -14.08 -15.21 -6.74
CA LEU A 17 -14.13 -13.79 -6.42
C LEU A 17 -13.12 -13.43 -5.30
N ALA A 18 -12.97 -14.26 -4.28
CA ALA A 18 -11.96 -14.08 -3.25
C ALA A 18 -10.54 -14.18 -3.83
N LEU A 19 -10.30 -15.12 -4.74
CA LEU A 19 -9.06 -15.28 -5.47
C LEU A 19 -8.74 -14.01 -6.28
N LEU A 20 -9.71 -13.52 -7.06
CA LEU A 20 -9.59 -12.28 -7.82
C LEU A 20 -9.22 -11.09 -6.92
N GLY A 21 -9.87 -10.97 -5.76
CA GLY A 21 -9.58 -9.92 -4.79
C GLY A 21 -8.12 -9.93 -4.32
N TYR A 22 -7.53 -11.09 -4.07
CA TYR A 22 -6.12 -11.20 -3.72
C TYR A 22 -5.19 -10.79 -4.86
N PHE A 23 -5.48 -11.18 -6.11
CA PHE A 23 -4.70 -10.75 -7.26
C PHE A 23 -4.79 -9.23 -7.49
N LEU A 24 -5.97 -8.64 -7.31
CA LEU A 24 -6.14 -7.19 -7.40
C LEU A 24 -5.35 -6.46 -6.30
N LEU A 25 -5.32 -6.98 -5.06
CA LEU A 25 -4.50 -6.41 -3.99
C LEU A 25 -3.00 -6.48 -4.34
N MET A 26 -2.50 -7.61 -4.81
CA MET A 26 -1.10 -7.73 -5.23
C MET A 26 -0.78 -6.82 -6.42
N GLY A 27 -1.66 -6.74 -7.40
CA GLY A 27 -1.53 -5.86 -8.56
C GLY A 27 -1.56 -4.37 -8.21
N SER A 28 -2.07 -4.00 -7.03
CA SER A 28 -2.15 -2.60 -6.59
C SER A 28 -0.78 -1.93 -6.47
N VAL A 29 0.28 -2.69 -6.23
CA VAL A 29 1.67 -2.19 -6.19
C VAL A 29 2.10 -1.63 -7.55
N LEU A 30 1.65 -2.25 -8.65
CA LEU A 30 2.04 -1.85 -10.01
C LEU A 30 1.22 -0.67 -10.55
N PHE A 31 0.01 -0.47 -10.05
CA PHE A 31 -0.96 0.49 -10.59
C PHE A 31 -1.40 1.54 -9.55
N ALA A 32 -0.47 2.03 -8.76
CA ALA A 32 -0.69 3.12 -7.78
C ALA A 32 -1.92 2.90 -6.86
N GLY A 33 -2.22 1.66 -6.48
CA GLY A 33 -3.31 1.33 -5.57
C GLY A 33 -4.70 1.17 -6.19
N LEU A 34 -4.91 1.53 -7.47
CA LEU A 34 -6.22 1.46 -8.12
C LEU A 34 -6.86 0.06 -8.10
N PRO A 35 -6.15 -1.05 -8.42
CA PRO A 35 -6.72 -2.38 -8.29
C PRO A 35 -7.09 -2.74 -6.85
N GLY A 36 -6.36 -2.21 -5.86
CA GLY A 36 -6.68 -2.40 -4.43
C GLY A 36 -8.02 -1.79 -4.03
N LEU A 37 -8.39 -0.63 -4.61
CA LEU A 37 -9.72 -0.05 -4.43
C LEU A 37 -10.81 -0.97 -4.98
N ALA A 38 -10.61 -1.53 -6.17
CA ALA A 38 -11.55 -2.49 -6.75
C ALA A 38 -11.67 -3.75 -5.87
N ALA A 39 -10.54 -4.26 -5.35
CA ALA A 39 -10.52 -5.40 -4.45
C ALA A 39 -11.32 -5.16 -3.17
N VAL A 40 -11.15 -4.00 -2.53
CA VAL A 40 -11.85 -3.69 -1.28
C VAL A 40 -13.34 -3.47 -1.50
N VAL A 41 -13.74 -2.82 -2.59
CA VAL A 41 -15.15 -2.67 -2.95
C VAL A 41 -15.79 -4.04 -3.19
N LEU A 42 -15.13 -4.91 -3.98
CA LEU A 42 -15.58 -6.28 -4.21
C LEU A 42 -15.74 -7.04 -2.89
N ALA A 43 -14.76 -6.94 -1.99
CA ALA A 43 -14.78 -7.60 -0.69
C ALA A 43 -15.96 -7.11 0.19
N TYR A 44 -16.23 -5.79 0.21
CA TYR A 44 -17.37 -5.25 0.96
C TYR A 44 -18.72 -5.72 0.42
N VAL A 45 -18.88 -5.78 -0.92
CA VAL A 45 -20.14 -6.22 -1.54
C VAL A 45 -20.38 -7.72 -1.32
N GLN A 46 -19.33 -8.53 -1.42
CA GLN A 46 -19.46 -9.98 -1.40
C GLN A 46 -19.45 -10.60 0.00
N ARG A 47 -18.86 -9.95 1.00
CA ARG A 47 -18.70 -10.53 2.35
C ARG A 47 -20.01 -10.94 3.01
N ASP A 48 -21.11 -10.24 2.72
CA ASP A 48 -22.37 -10.46 3.42
C ASP A 48 -23.23 -11.56 2.76
N VAL A 49 -22.91 -11.92 1.51
CA VAL A 49 -23.60 -12.98 0.74
C VAL A 49 -22.79 -14.27 0.64
N ALA A 50 -21.48 -14.23 0.90
CA ALA A 50 -20.59 -15.38 0.86
C ALA A 50 -20.73 -16.30 2.07
N GLY A 51 -20.43 -17.59 1.87
CA GLY A 51 -20.38 -18.57 2.95
C GLY A 51 -19.34 -18.22 4.03
N PRO A 52 -19.45 -18.78 5.26
CA PRO A 52 -18.64 -18.36 6.42
C PRO A 52 -17.11 -18.40 6.18
N ALA A 53 -16.62 -19.44 5.51
CA ALA A 53 -15.20 -19.60 5.21
C ALA A 53 -14.72 -18.49 4.26
N VAL A 54 -15.41 -18.26 3.15
CA VAL A 54 -15.04 -17.24 2.15
C VAL A 54 -15.25 -15.83 2.69
N ARG A 55 -16.27 -15.58 3.51
CA ARG A 55 -16.48 -14.33 4.23
C ARG A 55 -15.25 -13.92 5.05
N SER A 56 -14.59 -14.89 5.69
CA SER A 56 -13.37 -14.62 6.47
C SER A 56 -12.22 -14.10 5.59
N HIS A 57 -12.13 -14.59 4.33
CA HIS A 57 -11.15 -14.09 3.35
C HIS A 57 -11.46 -12.65 2.92
N PHE A 58 -12.71 -12.29 2.65
CA PHE A 58 -13.09 -10.91 2.33
C PHE A 58 -12.78 -9.96 3.48
N ASN A 59 -13.06 -10.32 4.73
CA ASN A 59 -12.69 -9.51 5.88
C ASN A 59 -11.17 -9.33 6.00
N TYR A 60 -10.39 -10.35 5.66
CA TYR A 60 -8.95 -10.27 5.65
C TYR A 60 -8.43 -9.35 4.54
N GLN A 61 -9.01 -9.39 3.33
CA GLN A 61 -8.69 -8.48 2.22
C GLN A 61 -8.96 -7.02 2.58
N ILE A 62 -10.08 -6.75 3.23
CA ILE A 62 -10.43 -5.42 3.75
C ILE A 62 -9.35 -4.94 4.74
N ARG A 63 -8.91 -5.81 5.66
CA ARG A 63 -7.85 -5.49 6.60
C ARG A 63 -6.51 -5.20 5.91
N ILE A 64 -6.15 -6.00 4.90
CA ILE A 64 -4.93 -5.78 4.11
C ILE A 64 -4.96 -4.39 3.48
N PHE A 65 -6.07 -4.02 2.85
CA PHE A 65 -6.24 -2.72 2.22
C PHE A 65 -6.10 -1.56 3.21
N TRP A 66 -6.78 -1.60 4.36
CA TRP A 66 -6.75 -0.51 5.33
C TRP A 66 -5.36 -0.33 5.97
N VAL A 67 -4.65 -1.41 6.26
CA VAL A 67 -3.27 -1.34 6.76
C VAL A 67 -2.34 -0.73 5.71
N ALA A 68 -2.44 -1.18 4.45
CA ALA A 68 -1.66 -0.62 3.36
C ALA A 68 -1.94 0.87 3.15
N LEU A 69 -3.21 1.29 3.19
CA LEU A 69 -3.62 2.69 3.08
C LEU A 69 -3.04 3.53 4.21
N ALA A 70 -3.11 3.06 5.46
CA ALA A 70 -2.55 3.77 6.61
C ALA A 70 -1.02 3.97 6.46
N LEU A 71 -0.29 2.93 6.07
CA LEU A 71 1.16 3.02 5.82
C LEU A 71 1.49 3.99 4.67
N THR A 72 0.71 3.96 3.59
CA THR A 72 0.88 4.87 2.45
C THR A 72 0.60 6.33 2.86
N LEU A 73 -0.42 6.57 3.69
CA LEU A 73 -0.71 7.90 4.23
C LEU A 73 0.42 8.41 5.14
N ILE A 74 0.99 7.56 5.99
CA ILE A 74 2.16 7.92 6.80
C ILE A 74 3.32 8.33 5.89
N ALA A 75 3.61 7.54 4.86
CA ALA A 75 4.66 7.85 3.88
C ALA A 75 4.40 9.18 3.17
N ALA A 76 3.17 9.41 2.70
CA ALA A 76 2.80 10.64 2.00
C ALA A 76 2.93 11.88 2.89
N LEU A 77 2.44 11.81 4.14
CA LEU A 77 2.55 12.92 5.11
C LEU A 77 4.01 13.20 5.46
N SER A 78 4.83 12.16 5.65
CA SER A 78 6.27 12.33 5.92
C SER A 78 7.00 12.95 4.74
N ALA A 79 6.69 12.52 3.50
CA ALA A 79 7.26 13.08 2.28
C ALA A 79 6.88 14.56 2.10
N LEU A 80 5.61 14.91 2.33
CA LEU A 80 5.14 16.30 2.31
C LEU A 80 5.82 17.14 3.39
N GLY A 81 6.03 16.60 4.58
CA GLY A 81 6.79 17.25 5.64
C GLY A 81 8.24 17.52 5.24
N ALA A 82 8.92 16.53 4.66
CA ALA A 82 10.28 16.71 4.16
C ALA A 82 10.35 17.79 3.06
N LEU A 83 9.39 17.80 2.15
CA LEU A 83 9.28 18.82 1.11
C LEU A 83 9.06 20.21 1.71
N ALA A 84 8.17 20.36 2.69
CA ALA A 84 7.88 21.63 3.34
C ALA A 84 9.12 22.19 4.04
N VAL A 85 9.86 21.36 4.78
CA VAL A 85 11.12 21.77 5.43
C VAL A 85 12.15 22.17 4.39
N GLY A 86 12.32 21.37 3.31
CA GLY A 86 13.27 21.66 2.23
C GLY A 86 12.96 22.97 1.49
N VAL A 87 11.68 23.22 1.19
CA VAL A 87 11.24 24.48 0.58
C VAL A 87 11.48 25.64 1.54
N GLY A 88 11.17 25.48 2.84
CA GLY A 88 11.43 26.49 3.86
C GLY A 88 12.90 26.90 3.90
N GLN A 89 13.82 25.92 3.92
CA GLN A 89 15.27 26.18 3.87
C GLN A 89 15.70 26.91 2.59
N LEU A 90 15.13 26.53 1.45
CA LEU A 90 15.47 27.18 0.17
C LEU A 90 15.00 28.64 0.13
N VAL A 91 13.82 28.94 0.70
CA VAL A 91 13.28 30.31 0.80
C VAL A 91 14.13 31.13 1.77
N ASP A 92 14.47 30.57 2.93
CA ASP A 92 15.30 31.24 3.93
C ASP A 92 16.69 31.59 3.37
N PHE A 93 17.32 30.66 2.67
CA PHE A 93 18.57 30.88 1.96
C PHE A 93 18.50 32.04 0.93
N ARG A 94 17.39 32.14 0.18
CA ARG A 94 17.19 33.20 -0.80
C ARG A 94 16.89 34.56 -0.18
N MET A 95 16.19 34.58 0.96
CA MET A 95 15.79 35.83 1.62
C MET A 95 16.90 36.45 2.48
N HIS A 96 17.77 35.63 3.06
CA HIS A 96 18.86 36.05 3.94
C HIS A 96 20.23 35.97 3.26
N GLY A 97 20.32 35.34 2.09
CA GLY A 97 21.53 35.34 1.26
C GLY A 97 21.85 36.76 0.80
N ARG A 98 22.99 37.30 1.26
CA ARG A 98 23.45 38.61 0.93
C ARG A 98 23.73 38.68 -0.58
N TRP A 99 22.97 39.50 -1.30
CA TRP A 99 23.24 39.83 -2.69
C TRP A 99 24.40 40.86 -2.72
N ASP A 100 25.61 40.41 -2.63
CA ASP A 100 26.79 41.26 -2.72
C ASP A 100 27.29 41.44 -4.17
N GLY A 101 26.39 41.39 -5.15
CA GLY A 101 26.74 41.63 -6.56
C GLY A 101 27.06 40.34 -7.34
N TRP A 102 27.23 40.47 -8.65
CA TRP A 102 27.43 39.36 -9.60
C TRP A 102 28.72 38.55 -9.39
N ASP A 103 29.63 39.04 -8.53
CA ASP A 103 30.95 38.42 -8.30
C ASP A 103 30.95 37.35 -7.21
N ALA A 104 29.82 37.12 -6.56
CA ALA A 104 29.70 36.22 -5.38
C ALA A 104 28.95 34.92 -5.66
N ILE A 105 28.96 34.38 -6.89
CA ILE A 105 28.57 32.98 -7.11
C ILE A 105 29.81 32.10 -6.83
N ALA A 106 30.32 32.17 -5.62
CA ALA A 106 31.15 31.12 -5.06
C ALA A 106 30.20 30.05 -4.51
N PHE A 107 30.01 28.99 -5.24
CA PHE A 107 29.46 27.76 -4.71
C PHE A 107 30.47 27.15 -3.72
N ASP A 108 30.52 27.71 -2.51
CA ASP A 108 31.18 27.02 -1.40
C ASP A 108 30.25 25.86 -0.95
N GLY A 109 30.54 24.67 -1.45
CA GLY A 109 29.80 23.45 -1.10
C GLY A 109 29.87 23.08 0.39
N SER A 110 30.56 23.88 1.22
CA SER A 110 30.68 23.67 2.66
C SER A 110 29.45 24.12 3.47
N GLU A 111 28.50 24.88 2.87
CA GLU A 111 27.35 25.45 3.58
C GLU A 111 26.00 24.75 3.28
N ILE A 112 25.95 23.72 2.47
CA ILE A 112 24.72 22.97 2.27
C ILE A 112 24.48 22.08 3.50
N ARG A 113 23.92 22.65 4.55
CA ARG A 113 23.44 21.90 5.72
C ARG A 113 22.07 21.34 5.42
N ILE A 114 21.98 20.05 5.16
CA ILE A 114 20.69 19.34 5.09
C ILE A 114 20.17 19.24 6.53
N ASP A 115 18.98 19.78 6.78
CA ASP A 115 18.33 19.67 8.09
C ASP A 115 18.14 18.18 8.43
N PRO A 116 18.58 17.75 9.62
CA PRO A 116 18.35 16.38 10.10
C PRO A 116 16.88 15.93 10.03
N ALA A 117 15.93 16.87 10.13
CA ALA A 117 14.51 16.59 9.99
C ALA A 117 14.16 16.05 8.59
N ILE A 118 14.79 16.55 7.52
CA ILE A 118 14.59 16.05 6.16
C ILE A 118 15.03 14.58 6.07
N ILE A 119 16.20 14.27 6.62
CA ILE A 119 16.74 12.91 6.61
C ILE A 119 15.80 11.96 7.38
N LEU A 120 15.34 12.39 8.54
CA LEU A 120 14.40 11.61 9.37
C LEU A 120 13.07 11.37 8.63
N LEU A 121 12.48 12.42 8.06
CA LEU A 121 11.19 12.32 7.35
C LEU A 121 11.31 11.45 6.10
N LEU A 122 12.39 11.57 5.33
CA LEU A 122 12.65 10.68 4.18
C LEU A 122 12.88 9.24 4.62
N GLY A 123 13.56 9.02 5.75
CA GLY A 123 13.73 7.70 6.35
C GLY A 123 12.39 7.06 6.74
N VAL A 124 11.51 7.83 7.39
CA VAL A 124 10.14 7.38 7.72
C VAL A 124 9.34 7.07 6.44
N THR A 125 9.45 7.93 5.42
CA THR A 125 8.79 7.71 4.11
C THR A 125 9.25 6.39 3.50
N ALA A 126 10.55 6.15 3.41
CA ALA A 126 11.12 4.94 2.85
C ALA A 126 10.69 3.69 3.65
N ALA A 127 10.78 3.74 4.96
CA ALA A 127 10.38 2.64 5.84
C ALA A 127 8.89 2.30 5.70
N ALA A 128 8.02 3.31 5.66
CA ALA A 128 6.58 3.12 5.52
C ALA A 128 6.21 2.55 4.14
N LEU A 129 6.84 3.01 3.05
CA LEU A 129 6.63 2.46 1.71
C LEU A 129 7.11 1.01 1.60
N LEU A 130 8.28 0.69 2.17
CA LEU A 130 8.77 -0.69 2.21
C LEU A 130 7.80 -1.58 3.00
N ALA A 131 7.38 -1.15 4.18
CA ALA A 131 6.41 -1.89 4.99
C ALA A 131 5.08 -2.10 4.26
N ALA A 132 4.56 -1.07 3.58
CA ALA A 132 3.34 -1.17 2.78
C ALA A 132 3.49 -2.18 1.63
N THR A 133 4.62 -2.13 0.90
CA THR A 133 4.91 -3.03 -0.21
C THR A 133 5.01 -4.48 0.26
N PHE A 134 5.79 -4.73 1.31
CA PHE A 134 5.89 -6.08 1.90
C PHE A 134 4.53 -6.58 2.40
N TRP A 135 3.75 -5.71 3.04
CA TRP A 135 2.43 -6.08 3.53
C TRP A 135 1.48 -6.48 2.41
N VAL A 136 1.39 -5.68 1.33
CA VAL A 136 0.49 -5.93 0.19
C VAL A 136 0.92 -7.14 -0.63
N VAL A 137 2.18 -7.54 -0.59
CA VAL A 137 2.66 -8.75 -1.27
C VAL A 137 2.50 -9.99 -0.37
N LEU A 138 2.98 -9.93 0.88
CA LEU A 138 3.03 -11.12 1.73
C LEU A 138 1.66 -11.51 2.32
N ALA A 139 0.85 -10.53 2.71
CA ALA A 139 -0.45 -10.83 3.31
C ALA A 139 -1.42 -11.53 2.35
N PRO A 140 -1.56 -11.13 1.06
CA PRO A 140 -2.35 -11.88 0.09
C PRO A 140 -1.82 -13.30 -0.16
N VAL A 141 -0.50 -13.52 -0.18
CA VAL A 141 0.08 -14.86 -0.34
C VAL A 141 -0.40 -15.81 0.75
N VAL A 142 -0.40 -15.35 2.00
CA VAL A 142 -0.94 -16.15 3.12
C VAL A 142 -2.44 -16.44 2.92
N GLY A 143 -3.20 -15.44 2.45
CA GLY A 143 -4.61 -15.61 2.13
C GLY A 143 -4.85 -16.62 1.01
N LEU A 144 -4.06 -16.58 -0.07
CA LEU A 144 -4.13 -17.50 -1.19
C LEU A 144 -3.82 -18.95 -0.78
N ILE A 145 -2.79 -19.17 0.02
CA ILE A 145 -2.42 -20.50 0.52
C ILE A 145 -3.58 -21.09 1.35
N ARG A 146 -4.19 -20.30 2.22
CA ARG A 146 -5.32 -20.75 3.04
C ARG A 146 -6.58 -20.99 2.19
N LEU A 147 -6.85 -20.13 1.22
CA LEU A 147 -7.99 -20.30 0.30
C LEU A 147 -7.82 -21.59 -0.53
N ALA A 148 -6.63 -21.85 -1.07
CA ALA A 148 -6.31 -23.08 -1.81
C ALA A 148 -6.44 -24.33 -0.94
N SER A 149 -6.21 -24.21 0.37
CA SER A 149 -6.40 -25.30 1.35
C SER A 149 -7.83 -25.41 1.85
N GLN A 150 -8.79 -24.65 1.31
CA GLN A 150 -10.19 -24.56 1.75
C GLN A 150 -10.36 -24.24 3.25
N ARG A 151 -9.41 -23.50 3.83
CA ARG A 151 -9.40 -23.09 5.24
C ARG A 151 -9.78 -21.64 5.37
N GLY A 152 -10.68 -21.33 6.30
CA GLY A 152 -11.00 -19.93 6.64
C GLY A 152 -9.83 -19.18 7.29
N MET A 153 -9.88 -17.85 7.25
CA MET A 153 -8.90 -16.98 7.90
C MET A 153 -9.23 -16.86 9.39
N GLY A 154 -8.72 -17.72 10.21
CA GLY A 154 -8.99 -17.75 11.66
C GLY A 154 -9.15 -19.14 12.20
N ASP A 155 -9.32 -20.15 11.34
CA ASP A 155 -9.28 -21.54 11.76
C ASP A 155 -7.87 -21.86 12.26
N ARG A 156 -7.78 -22.21 13.55
CA ARG A 156 -6.52 -22.74 14.10
C ARG A 156 -6.28 -24.07 13.39
N ALA A 157 -5.04 -24.29 12.92
CA ALA A 157 -4.60 -25.60 12.48
C ALA A 157 -4.81 -26.57 13.66
N ALA A 158 -5.80 -27.45 13.51
CA ALA A 158 -5.98 -28.55 14.45
C ALA A 158 -4.87 -29.59 14.24
#